data_07bbb4cb1a36ebffbfa992a5ae8b5258
#
_entry.id   07bbb4cb1a36ebffbfa992a5ae8b5258
#
_cell.length_a   1.000
_cell.length_b   1.000
_cell.length_c   1.000
_cell.angle_alpha   90.00
_cell.angle_beta   90.00
_cell.angle_gamma   90.00
#
_symmetry.space_group_name_H-M   'P 1'
#
loop_
_entity.id
_entity.type
_entity.pdbx_description
1 polymer ?
#
loop_
_entity_poly.entity_id
_entity_poly.type
_entity_poly.pdbx_seq_one_letter_code
_entity_poly.pdbx_strand_id
1 'polypeptide(L)'
;MPDLYIIGGPNGAGKTTTALRVFPRLGVSSFINADIIAQGMSPLDVESAARAAGRFMLQEMEAHLARGADFALETTLASRTLAPFVRRCQSAGYRFILIYVWLEDADLAVSRVARRVRAGGHNIPDEVVRRRYERGLKNFFEIYSPLADSWTVLDNTGKSAVFVAQGGRELATDVMLLETWQAMQGADND
;
A
#
# COMPACT_ATOMS: atom_id res chain seq x y z
N MET A 1 -11.71 -17.68 8.90
CA MET A 1 -10.36 -17.49 8.33
C MET A 1 -10.09 -16.01 8.40
N PRO A 2 -9.01 -15.58 9.08
CA PRO A 2 -8.71 -14.17 9.21
C PRO A 2 -8.18 -13.58 7.89
N ASP A 3 -8.33 -12.27 7.74
CA ASP A 3 -7.91 -11.53 6.56
C ASP A 3 -6.75 -10.57 6.90
N LEU A 4 -5.71 -10.61 6.06
CA LEU A 4 -4.68 -9.59 6.00
C LEU A 4 -4.95 -8.71 4.77
N TYR A 5 -5.34 -7.46 5.01
CA TYR A 5 -5.47 -6.46 3.96
C TYR A 5 -4.19 -5.64 3.84
N ILE A 6 -3.70 -5.45 2.64
CA ILE A 6 -2.61 -4.50 2.37
C ILE A 6 -3.09 -3.49 1.33
N ILE A 7 -2.99 -2.20 1.68
CA ILE A 7 -3.13 -1.14 0.69
C ILE A 7 -1.74 -0.65 0.29
N GLY A 8 -1.41 -0.89 -0.99
CA GLY A 8 -0.12 -0.58 -1.59
C GLY A 8 -0.20 0.56 -2.59
N GLY A 9 0.97 1.12 -2.94
CA GLY A 9 1.07 2.16 -3.98
C GLY A 9 2.02 3.30 -3.61
N PRO A 10 2.37 4.19 -4.55
CA PRO A 10 3.37 5.23 -4.33
C PRO A 10 2.94 6.26 -3.28
N ASN A 11 3.90 7.04 -2.81
CA ASN A 11 3.61 8.22 -2.00
C ASN A 11 2.71 9.17 -2.81
N GLY A 12 1.75 9.82 -2.20
CA GLY A 12 0.81 10.71 -2.91
C GLY A 12 -0.35 10.00 -3.64
N ALA A 13 -0.37 8.66 -3.72
CA ALA A 13 -1.44 7.93 -4.40
C ALA A 13 -2.82 7.99 -3.73
N GLY A 14 -2.91 8.47 -2.48
CA GLY A 14 -4.18 8.56 -1.76
C GLY A 14 -4.57 7.27 -1.03
N LYS A 15 -3.61 6.40 -0.73
CA LYS A 15 -3.82 5.14 -0.01
C LYS A 15 -4.59 5.31 1.29
N THR A 16 -4.12 6.21 2.16
CA THR A 16 -4.77 6.46 3.47
C THR A 16 -6.23 6.90 3.30
N THR A 17 -6.50 7.79 2.34
CA THR A 17 -7.87 8.25 2.04
C THR A 17 -8.75 7.10 1.57
N THR A 18 -8.20 6.23 0.70
CA THR A 18 -8.89 5.03 0.21
C THR A 18 -9.11 4.04 1.36
N ALA A 19 -8.10 3.76 2.17
CA ALA A 19 -8.17 2.87 3.32
C ALA A 19 -9.28 3.26 4.30
N LEU A 20 -9.33 4.53 4.69
CA LEU A 20 -10.34 5.06 5.64
C LEU A 20 -11.77 5.00 5.09
N ARG A 21 -11.95 4.90 3.78
CA ARG A 21 -13.28 4.73 3.14
C ARG A 21 -13.65 3.26 2.96
N VAL A 22 -12.69 2.41 2.65
CA VAL A 22 -12.91 1.01 2.25
C VAL A 22 -12.95 0.09 3.47
N PHE A 23 -11.95 0.14 4.33
CA PHE A 23 -11.80 -0.82 5.42
C PHE A 23 -12.97 -0.84 6.43
N PRO A 24 -13.56 0.29 6.84
CA PRO A 24 -14.75 0.26 7.70
C PRO A 24 -15.95 -0.46 7.05
N ARG A 25 -16.09 -0.36 5.72
CA ARG A 25 -17.16 -1.05 4.98
C ARG A 25 -16.93 -2.56 4.85
N LEU A 26 -15.67 -2.99 4.96
CA LEU A 26 -15.28 -4.40 5.00
C LEU A 26 -15.27 -4.97 6.43
N GLY A 27 -15.65 -4.16 7.44
CA GLY A 27 -15.63 -4.58 8.84
C GLY A 27 -14.23 -4.61 9.47
N VAL A 28 -13.22 -4.08 8.76
CA VAL A 28 -11.83 -4.03 9.27
C VAL A 28 -11.67 -2.82 10.17
N SER A 29 -11.46 -3.06 11.45
CA SER A 29 -11.30 -2.00 12.47
C SER A 29 -9.83 -1.69 12.79
N SER A 30 -8.91 -2.61 12.48
CA SER A 30 -7.48 -2.43 12.77
C SER A 30 -6.72 -2.05 11.50
N PHE A 31 -6.24 -0.80 11.47
CA PHE A 31 -5.48 -0.25 10.34
C PHE A 31 -4.14 0.29 10.84
N ILE A 32 -3.05 -0.32 10.40
CA ILE A 32 -1.68 -0.01 10.79
C ILE A 32 -1.00 0.80 9.69
N ASN A 33 -0.61 2.03 10.01
CA ASN A 33 0.08 2.94 9.11
C ASN A 33 1.21 3.63 9.88
N ALA A 34 2.46 3.41 9.46
CA ALA A 34 3.65 3.96 10.12
C ALA A 34 3.66 5.49 10.18
N ASP A 35 3.16 6.18 9.14
CA ASP A 35 3.11 7.64 9.09
C ASP A 35 2.09 8.19 10.11
N ILE A 36 0.93 7.55 10.24
CA ILE A 36 -0.08 7.91 11.26
C ILE A 36 0.46 7.65 12.67
N ILE A 37 1.14 6.52 12.88
CA ILE A 37 1.75 6.20 14.17
C ILE A 37 2.82 7.25 14.52
N ALA A 38 3.72 7.60 13.60
CA ALA A 38 4.75 8.59 13.81
C ALA A 38 4.15 9.97 14.12
N GLN A 39 3.10 10.36 13.41
CA GLN A 39 2.37 11.61 13.67
C GLN A 39 1.71 11.60 15.06
N GLY A 40 1.16 10.47 15.50
CA GLY A 40 0.60 10.34 16.85
C GLY A 40 1.66 10.37 17.95
N MET A 41 2.87 9.86 17.69
CA MET A 41 3.98 9.88 18.63
C MET A 41 4.63 11.26 18.79
N SER A 42 4.82 11.99 17.68
CA SER A 42 5.45 13.32 17.66
C SER A 42 4.86 14.19 16.54
N PRO A 43 3.72 14.86 16.81
CA PRO A 43 3.04 15.67 15.78
C PRO A 43 3.89 16.83 15.23
N LEU A 44 4.82 17.35 16.04
CA LEU A 44 5.69 18.49 15.65
C LEU A 44 7.00 18.05 15.01
N ASP A 45 7.40 16.78 15.16
CA ASP A 45 8.62 16.21 14.59
C ASP A 45 8.41 14.74 14.24
N VAL A 46 7.65 14.51 13.17
CA VAL A 46 7.27 13.17 12.68
C VAL A 46 8.49 12.36 12.25
N GLU A 47 9.54 13.04 11.74
CA GLU A 47 10.74 12.37 11.24
C GLU A 47 11.52 11.71 12.38
N SER A 48 11.67 12.38 13.53
CA SER A 48 12.33 11.80 14.71
C SER A 48 11.61 10.55 15.23
N ALA A 49 10.29 10.51 15.10
CA ALA A 49 9.45 9.39 15.54
C ALA A 49 9.43 8.19 14.54
N ALA A 50 9.90 8.37 13.30
CA ALA A 50 9.72 7.39 12.23
C ALA A 50 10.28 5.99 12.58
N ARG A 51 11.46 5.93 13.25
CA ARG A 51 12.06 4.64 13.66
C ARG A 51 11.26 3.96 14.77
N ALA A 52 10.73 4.71 15.73
CA ALA A 52 9.90 4.19 16.79
C ALA A 52 8.56 3.69 16.25
N ALA A 53 7.94 4.47 15.36
CA ALA A 53 6.72 4.11 14.66
C ALA A 53 6.88 2.82 13.84
N GLY A 54 8.00 2.68 13.12
CA GLY A 54 8.30 1.45 12.38
C GLY A 54 8.41 0.22 13.29
N ARG A 55 9.08 0.34 14.46
CA ARG A 55 9.14 -0.77 15.43
C ARG A 55 7.77 -1.10 16.01
N PHE A 56 6.99 -0.08 16.37
CA PHE A 56 5.63 -0.27 16.87
C PHE A 56 4.73 -0.94 15.81
N MET A 57 4.81 -0.50 14.56
CA MET A 57 4.11 -1.15 13.44
C MET A 57 4.42 -2.65 13.39
N LEU A 58 5.70 -3.05 13.47
CA LEU A 58 6.10 -4.46 13.44
C LEU A 58 5.54 -5.22 14.66
N GLN A 59 5.53 -4.63 15.84
CA GLN A 59 4.94 -5.23 17.04
C GLN A 59 3.43 -5.46 16.89
N GLU A 60 2.70 -4.49 16.37
CA GLU A 60 1.26 -4.62 16.13
C GLU A 60 0.96 -5.70 15.07
N MET A 61 1.77 -5.78 14.00
CA MET A 61 1.64 -6.84 13.00
C MET A 61 1.79 -8.23 13.63
N GLU A 62 2.82 -8.44 14.46
CA GLU A 62 3.03 -9.71 15.16
C GLU A 62 1.90 -10.01 16.17
N ALA A 63 1.42 -9.00 16.87
CA ALA A 63 0.32 -9.15 17.82
C ALA A 63 -1.00 -9.54 17.12
N HIS A 64 -1.29 -8.99 15.93
CA HIS A 64 -2.45 -9.38 15.14
C HIS A 64 -2.33 -10.81 14.62
N LEU A 65 -1.16 -11.16 14.09
CA LEU A 65 -0.88 -12.52 13.63
C LEU A 65 -1.08 -13.54 14.78
N ALA A 66 -0.54 -13.26 15.97
CA ALA A 66 -0.66 -14.14 17.13
C ALA A 66 -2.11 -14.31 17.61
N ARG A 67 -2.95 -13.28 17.44
CA ARG A 67 -4.38 -13.31 17.83
C ARG A 67 -5.29 -13.94 16.77
N GLY A 68 -4.80 -14.16 15.55
CA GLY A 68 -5.66 -14.59 14.43
C GLY A 68 -6.76 -13.58 14.09
N ALA A 69 -6.48 -12.28 14.23
CA ALA A 69 -7.44 -11.21 14.03
C ALA A 69 -7.24 -10.52 12.69
N ASP A 70 -8.32 -10.08 12.05
CA ASP A 70 -8.26 -9.29 10.83
C ASP A 70 -7.54 -7.96 11.06
N PHE A 71 -6.70 -7.57 10.11
CA PHE A 71 -6.03 -6.28 10.14
C PHE A 71 -5.62 -5.79 8.76
N ALA A 72 -5.38 -4.48 8.66
CA ALA A 72 -4.96 -3.84 7.44
C ALA A 72 -3.62 -3.10 7.65
N LEU A 73 -2.80 -3.08 6.60
CA LEU A 73 -1.52 -2.38 6.54
C LEU A 73 -1.51 -1.39 5.38
N GLU A 74 -0.84 -0.24 5.59
CA GLU A 74 -0.48 0.66 4.49
C GLU A 74 1.03 0.57 4.21
N THR A 75 1.39 0.48 2.92
CA THR A 75 2.80 0.42 2.49
C THR A 75 2.98 0.98 1.07
N THR A 76 4.20 1.38 0.73
CA THR A 76 4.53 1.71 -0.66
C THR A 76 4.86 0.47 -1.52
N LEU A 77 4.95 -0.71 -0.92
CA LEU A 77 5.46 -1.95 -1.53
C LEU A 77 6.91 -1.86 -2.06
N ALA A 78 7.60 -0.74 -1.84
CA ALA A 78 8.98 -0.54 -2.32
C ALA A 78 10.01 -1.45 -1.64
N SER A 79 9.66 -2.10 -0.53
CA SER A 79 10.48 -3.07 0.18
C SER A 79 9.98 -4.49 -0.06
N ARG A 80 10.92 -5.43 -0.21
CA ARG A 80 10.66 -6.87 -0.29
C ARG A 80 10.51 -7.54 1.08
N THR A 81 10.85 -6.80 2.16
CA THR A 81 10.89 -7.36 3.53
C THR A 81 9.52 -7.73 4.10
N LEU A 82 8.44 -7.22 3.52
CA LEU A 82 7.08 -7.56 3.95
C LEU A 82 6.62 -8.94 3.42
N ALA A 83 7.16 -9.41 2.30
CA ALA A 83 6.73 -10.67 1.69
C ALA A 83 6.92 -11.91 2.61
N PRO A 84 8.03 -12.07 3.36
CA PRO A 84 8.14 -13.15 4.36
C PRO A 84 7.07 -13.11 5.43
N PHE A 85 6.68 -11.93 5.90
CA PHE A 85 5.59 -11.77 6.87
C PHE A 85 4.23 -12.20 6.27
N VAL A 86 3.93 -11.77 5.04
CA VAL A 86 2.72 -12.20 4.31
C VAL A 86 2.64 -13.73 4.22
N ARG A 87 3.76 -14.39 3.83
CA ARG A 87 3.81 -15.86 3.77
C ARG A 87 3.58 -16.52 5.14
N ARG A 88 4.07 -15.93 6.23
CA ARG A 88 3.80 -16.42 7.58
C ARG A 88 2.32 -16.29 7.95
N CYS A 89 1.68 -15.17 7.59
CA CYS A 89 0.24 -14.99 7.76
C CYS A 89 -0.53 -16.08 6.97
N GLN A 90 -0.19 -16.31 5.71
CA GLN A 90 -0.82 -17.34 4.89
C GLN A 90 -0.61 -18.75 5.50
N SER A 91 0.60 -19.06 5.99
CA SER A 91 0.87 -20.32 6.69
C SER A 91 0.07 -20.46 8.00
N ALA A 92 -0.34 -19.36 8.61
CA ALA A 92 -1.22 -19.31 9.78
C ALA A 92 -2.72 -19.26 9.41
N GLY A 93 -3.06 -19.45 8.13
CA GLY A 93 -4.45 -19.53 7.65
C GLY A 93 -5.09 -18.19 7.29
N TYR A 94 -4.33 -17.11 7.13
CA TYR A 94 -4.84 -15.84 6.64
C TYR A 94 -5.04 -15.86 5.13
N ARG A 95 -6.08 -15.17 4.66
CA ARG A 95 -6.14 -14.71 3.26
C ARG A 95 -5.39 -13.39 3.14
N PHE A 96 -4.59 -13.26 2.12
CA PHE A 96 -3.93 -11.99 1.78
C PHE A 96 -4.70 -11.28 0.66
N ILE A 97 -5.22 -10.09 0.96
CA ILE A 97 -5.99 -9.24 0.07
C ILE A 97 -5.22 -7.96 -0.18
N LEU A 98 -4.89 -7.69 -1.44
CA LEU A 98 -4.08 -6.54 -1.84
C LEU A 98 -4.92 -5.52 -2.62
N ILE A 99 -4.91 -4.26 -2.19
CA ILE A 99 -5.43 -3.13 -2.94
C ILE A 99 -4.24 -2.27 -3.37
N TYR A 100 -3.99 -2.17 -4.66
CA TYR A 100 -2.91 -1.32 -5.20
C TYR A 100 -3.50 -0.03 -5.76
N VAL A 101 -3.08 1.11 -5.21
CA VAL A 101 -3.50 2.44 -5.67
C VAL A 101 -2.38 3.03 -6.52
N TRP A 102 -2.62 3.08 -7.81
CA TRP A 102 -1.67 3.52 -8.83
C TRP A 102 -1.83 5.00 -9.16
N LEU A 103 -0.78 5.59 -9.71
CA LEU A 103 -0.71 6.89 -10.38
C LEU A 103 0.01 6.72 -11.71
N GLU A 104 -0.30 7.54 -12.71
CA GLU A 104 0.25 7.45 -14.06
C GLU A 104 1.77 7.59 -14.13
N ASP A 105 2.36 8.43 -13.25
CA ASP A 105 3.81 8.62 -13.22
C ASP A 105 4.33 9.07 -11.83
N ALA A 106 5.66 9.08 -11.72
CA ALA A 106 6.36 9.51 -10.52
C ALA A 106 6.32 11.03 -10.31
N ASP A 107 6.17 11.83 -11.38
CA ASP A 107 6.08 13.29 -11.30
C ASP A 107 4.79 13.73 -10.61
N LEU A 108 3.69 13.07 -10.96
CA LEU A 108 2.42 13.27 -10.27
C LEU A 108 2.52 12.88 -8.79
N ALA A 109 3.19 11.77 -8.47
CA ALA A 109 3.43 11.36 -7.09
C ALA A 109 4.20 12.43 -6.31
N VAL A 110 5.31 12.95 -6.87
CA VAL A 110 6.10 14.05 -6.30
C VAL A 110 5.25 15.31 -6.11
N SER A 111 4.51 15.73 -7.13
CA SER A 111 3.67 16.93 -7.08
C SER A 111 2.61 16.85 -5.96
N ARG A 112 2.01 15.68 -5.77
CA ARG A 112 1.02 15.43 -4.70
C ARG A 112 1.65 15.42 -3.31
N VAL A 113 2.87 14.87 -3.17
CA VAL A 113 3.62 14.95 -1.91
C VAL A 113 3.95 16.41 -1.60
N ALA A 114 4.46 17.18 -2.56
CA ALA A 114 4.75 18.60 -2.39
C ALA A 114 3.50 19.42 -1.99
N ARG A 115 2.33 19.12 -2.58
CA ARG A 115 1.05 19.74 -2.20
C ARG A 115 0.68 19.40 -0.76
N ARG A 116 0.85 18.16 -0.34
CA ARG A 116 0.60 17.71 1.03
C ARG A 116 1.50 18.41 2.04
N VAL A 117 2.80 18.60 1.70
CA VAL A 117 3.76 19.33 2.55
C VAL A 117 3.32 20.78 2.74
N ARG A 118 2.88 21.48 1.67
CA ARG A 118 2.33 22.84 1.78
C ARG A 118 1.10 22.93 2.69
N ALA A 119 0.38 21.84 2.85
CA ALA A 119 -0.77 21.73 3.76
C ALA A 119 -0.38 21.25 5.17
N GLY A 120 0.93 21.23 5.53
CA GLY A 120 1.41 20.85 6.86
C GLY A 120 1.73 19.35 7.00
N GLY A 121 1.74 18.58 5.92
CA GLY A 121 2.09 17.16 5.96
C GLY A 121 3.59 16.90 5.95
N HIS A 122 4.00 15.69 6.30
CA HIS A 122 5.39 15.24 6.32
C HIS A 122 6.04 15.27 4.93
N ASN A 123 7.29 15.77 4.88
CA ASN A 123 8.09 15.83 3.66
C ASN A 123 8.76 14.49 3.37
N ILE A 124 8.83 14.13 2.09
CA ILE A 124 9.61 13.01 1.58
C ILE A 124 10.42 13.54 0.40
N PRO A 125 11.75 13.37 0.38
CA PRO A 125 12.58 13.82 -0.74
C PRO A 125 12.11 13.22 -2.08
N ASP A 126 12.12 14.03 -3.14
CA ASP A 126 11.61 13.68 -4.46
C ASP A 126 12.24 12.39 -5.02
N GLU A 127 13.55 12.25 -4.85
CA GLU A 127 14.31 11.06 -5.24
C GLU A 127 13.82 9.77 -4.52
N VAL A 128 13.38 9.92 -3.26
CA VAL A 128 12.83 8.81 -2.48
C VAL A 128 11.44 8.45 -2.98
N VAL A 129 10.61 9.46 -3.34
CA VAL A 129 9.29 9.25 -3.92
C VAL A 129 9.40 8.50 -5.25
N ARG A 130 10.28 8.96 -6.15
CA ARG A 130 10.54 8.33 -7.47
C ARG A 130 10.99 6.88 -7.32
N ARG A 131 12.05 6.66 -6.52
CA ARG A 131 12.56 5.32 -6.26
C ARG A 131 11.51 4.37 -5.66
N ARG A 132 10.64 4.89 -4.77
CA ARG A 132 9.55 4.09 -4.20
C ARG A 132 8.44 3.82 -5.20
N TYR A 133 8.18 4.74 -6.13
CA TYR A 133 7.22 4.55 -7.22
C TYR A 133 7.63 3.36 -8.09
N GLU A 134 8.84 3.39 -8.65
CA GLU A 134 9.39 2.33 -9.51
C GLU A 134 9.44 0.99 -8.80
N ARG A 135 10.08 0.95 -7.61
CA ARG A 135 10.22 -0.29 -6.84
C ARG A 135 8.88 -0.85 -6.36
N GLY A 136 7.94 0.01 -6.01
CA GLY A 136 6.62 -0.40 -5.55
C GLY A 136 5.82 -1.06 -6.66
N LEU A 137 5.86 -0.49 -7.86
CA LEU A 137 5.20 -1.04 -9.04
C LEU A 137 5.84 -2.37 -9.46
N LYS A 138 7.16 -2.41 -9.54
CA LYS A 138 7.91 -3.64 -9.83
C LYS A 138 7.59 -4.77 -8.83
N ASN A 139 7.66 -4.48 -7.54
CA ASN A 139 7.36 -5.46 -6.52
C ASN A 139 5.87 -5.87 -6.51
N PHE A 140 4.95 -4.99 -6.94
CA PHE A 140 3.54 -5.37 -7.14
C PHE A 140 3.45 -6.53 -8.11
N PHE A 141 4.04 -6.42 -9.30
CA PHE A 141 3.98 -7.48 -10.31
C PHE A 141 4.82 -8.71 -9.94
N GLU A 142 6.07 -8.52 -9.50
CA GLU A 142 7.00 -9.64 -9.27
C GLU A 142 6.72 -10.42 -7.99
N ILE A 143 6.17 -9.78 -6.95
CA ILE A 143 6.13 -10.37 -5.61
C ILE A 143 4.72 -10.40 -5.03
N TYR A 144 4.06 -9.24 -4.95
CA TYR A 144 2.88 -9.13 -4.09
C TYR A 144 1.59 -9.59 -4.78
N SER A 145 1.38 -9.29 -6.07
CA SER A 145 0.21 -9.79 -6.80
C SER A 145 0.23 -11.32 -6.97
N PRO A 146 1.40 -11.98 -7.24
CA PRO A 146 1.45 -13.45 -7.24
C PRO A 146 1.24 -14.10 -5.88
N LEU A 147 1.52 -13.39 -4.77
CA LEU A 147 1.26 -13.88 -3.42
C LEU A 147 -0.18 -13.68 -2.99
N ALA A 148 -0.87 -12.67 -3.51
CA ALA A 148 -2.20 -12.30 -3.05
C ALA A 148 -3.25 -13.35 -3.43
N ASP A 149 -4.07 -13.74 -2.46
CA ASP A 149 -5.24 -14.57 -2.71
C ASP A 149 -6.26 -13.82 -3.58
N SER A 150 -6.35 -12.49 -3.38
CA SER A 150 -7.01 -11.57 -4.32
C SER A 150 -6.32 -10.22 -4.33
N TRP A 151 -6.30 -9.57 -5.48
CA TRP A 151 -5.79 -8.20 -5.61
C TRP A 151 -6.70 -7.36 -6.51
N THR A 152 -6.70 -6.06 -6.25
CA THR A 152 -7.43 -5.04 -7.01
C THR A 152 -6.50 -3.86 -7.27
N VAL A 153 -6.50 -3.35 -8.50
CA VAL A 153 -5.79 -2.13 -8.88
C VAL A 153 -6.77 -1.00 -9.10
N LEU A 154 -6.48 0.13 -8.47
CA LEU A 154 -7.19 1.39 -8.62
C LEU A 154 -6.26 2.43 -9.23
N ASP A 155 -6.66 3.06 -10.33
CA ASP A 155 -6.00 4.27 -10.83
C ASP A 155 -6.60 5.50 -10.12
N ASN A 156 -5.78 6.22 -9.39
CA ASN A 156 -6.16 7.44 -8.69
C ASN A 156 -5.47 8.69 -9.28
N THR A 157 -5.13 8.65 -10.57
CA THR A 157 -4.53 9.78 -11.31
C THR A 157 -5.48 10.96 -11.39
N GLY A 158 -6.75 10.71 -11.69
CA GLY A 158 -7.79 11.71 -11.87
C GLY A 158 -8.38 12.27 -10.56
N LYS A 159 -9.58 12.83 -10.66
CA LYS A 159 -10.33 13.37 -9.52
C LYS A 159 -10.91 12.30 -8.62
N SER A 160 -11.15 11.12 -9.15
CA SER A 160 -11.71 9.97 -8.46
C SER A 160 -10.95 8.72 -8.86
N ALA A 161 -10.75 7.81 -7.92
CA ALA A 161 -10.17 6.52 -8.21
C ALA A 161 -11.09 5.70 -9.12
N VAL A 162 -10.53 5.09 -10.16
CA VAL A 162 -11.22 4.20 -11.08
C VAL A 162 -10.63 2.79 -10.98
N PHE A 163 -11.47 1.80 -11.20
CA PHE A 163 -11.09 0.40 -11.17
C PHE A 163 -10.36 0.04 -12.47
N VAL A 164 -9.18 -0.59 -12.36
CA VAL A 164 -8.33 -0.93 -13.53
C VAL A 164 -8.36 -2.43 -13.81
N ALA A 165 -8.03 -3.23 -12.81
CA ALA A 165 -7.93 -4.67 -12.94
C ALA A 165 -8.06 -5.36 -11.58
N GLN A 166 -8.38 -6.65 -11.61
CA GLN A 166 -8.36 -7.53 -10.46
C GLN A 166 -7.85 -8.92 -10.82
N GLY A 167 -7.48 -9.69 -9.81
CA GLY A 167 -7.04 -11.07 -9.97
C GLY A 167 -6.61 -11.66 -8.64
N GLY A 168 -5.87 -12.75 -8.70
CA GLY A 168 -5.35 -13.42 -7.50
C GLY A 168 -4.54 -14.64 -7.86
N ARG A 169 -3.94 -15.27 -6.85
CA ARG A 169 -3.07 -16.44 -7.03
C ARG A 169 -3.76 -17.59 -7.78
N GLU A 170 -5.05 -17.79 -7.54
CA GLU A 170 -5.88 -18.83 -8.17
C GLU A 170 -7.01 -18.24 -9.03
N LEU A 171 -6.97 -16.91 -9.25
CA LEU A 171 -7.97 -16.18 -10.01
C LEU A 171 -7.34 -15.65 -11.29
N ALA A 172 -8.05 -15.77 -12.40
CA ALA A 172 -7.65 -15.14 -13.65
C ALA A 172 -7.63 -13.61 -13.49
N THR A 173 -6.73 -12.97 -14.21
CA THR A 173 -6.69 -11.50 -14.27
C THR A 173 -7.85 -11.02 -15.13
N ASP A 174 -8.67 -10.14 -14.56
CA ASP A 174 -9.78 -9.46 -15.21
C ASP A 174 -9.42 -7.97 -15.34
N VAL A 175 -9.36 -7.47 -16.59
CA VAL A 175 -8.87 -6.12 -16.90
C VAL A 175 -10.01 -5.27 -17.43
N MET A 176 -10.35 -4.19 -16.73
CA MET A 176 -11.39 -3.22 -17.09
C MET A 176 -10.84 -2.05 -17.93
N LEU A 177 -9.60 -1.60 -17.64
CA LEU A 177 -8.94 -0.50 -18.34
C LEU A 177 -7.63 -1.00 -18.95
N LEU A 178 -7.72 -1.52 -20.18
CA LEU A 178 -6.59 -2.19 -20.85
C LEU A 178 -5.39 -1.25 -21.06
N GLU A 179 -5.61 -0.03 -21.52
CA GLU A 179 -4.54 0.93 -21.77
C GLU A 179 -3.76 1.27 -20.48
N THR A 180 -4.48 1.52 -19.39
CA THR A 180 -3.86 1.77 -18.07
C THR A 180 -3.08 0.55 -17.58
N TRP A 181 -3.65 -0.65 -17.74
CA TRP A 181 -3.00 -1.88 -17.33
C TRP A 181 -1.71 -2.14 -18.11
N GLN A 182 -1.73 -1.91 -19.44
CA GLN A 182 -0.55 -2.02 -20.29
C GLN A 182 0.52 -0.97 -19.95
N ALA A 183 0.11 0.28 -19.64
CA ALA A 183 1.03 1.33 -19.19
C ALA A 183 1.73 0.94 -17.89
N MET A 184 1.01 0.35 -16.93
CA MET A 184 1.61 -0.17 -15.70
C MET A 184 2.65 -1.27 -15.96
N GLN A 185 2.37 -2.19 -16.88
CA GLN A 185 3.29 -3.26 -17.24
C GLN A 185 4.50 -2.77 -18.05
N GLY A 186 4.32 -1.75 -18.90
CA GLY A 186 5.41 -1.14 -19.66
C GLY A 186 6.39 -0.37 -18.79
N ALA A 187 5.91 0.29 -17.75
CA ALA A 187 6.75 0.99 -16.78
C ALA A 187 7.57 0.04 -15.87
N ASP A 188 7.29 -1.26 -15.87
CA ASP A 188 8.07 -2.29 -15.14
C ASP A 188 9.26 -2.83 -15.96
N ASN A 189 9.29 -2.59 -17.29
CA ASN A 189 10.28 -3.16 -18.20
C ASN A 189 11.43 -2.20 -18.58
N ASP A 190 11.40 -0.94 -18.15
CA ASP A 190 12.46 0.07 -18.33
C ASP A 190 13.24 0.29 -17.02
#